data_b74e9b774c35b6af2c65eff073f7e69c
#
_entry.id   b74e9b774c35b6af2c65eff073f7e69c
#
_cell.length_a   1.000
_cell.length_b   1.000
_cell.length_c   1.000
_cell.angle_alpha   90.00
_cell.angle_beta   90.00
_cell.angle_gamma   90.00
#
_symmetry.space_group_name_H-M   'P 1'
#
loop_
_entity.id
_entity.type
_entity.pdbx_description
1 polymer ?
#
loop_
_entity_poly.entity_id
_entity_poly.type
_entity_poly.pdbx_seq_one_letter_code
_entity_poly.pdbx_strand_id
1 'polypeptide(L)'
;MIPYRKTVWASSIFLFIAGCGGGNPGSGPGNAASPQAVLLRGHVHGGQSPVASSAVTLYTVNPGAAATVVTTAVTDGAGNFNLNFTCSSDGLSNSSLLYITSTGGNPGGGNNNALSEMTALGACGSLPAFANITEVTTVAAAYALSGFMTVSGTAPNLTVNIQASSSNSTGLSNAFNAAAILADPTTGQAAAALAASQSVAELRLNTLANSVAACVNTTGAASAQCRELFQCAVPSASFSSGFASCSGGTGAVPGDTLSAALSVAHNAGIVSMAGVYDAATKNPVFSPALGAAPNDWTMQLSFTGGGIKNPFGIAIDASGDAWVTNYQSTGSVTELNPVGVAVTGSPFNGGGMDYARSLAFDASGNVWVANFGGQSVTELDSSGAPVSGAPFTSGGFNKPIGIAIDASGDVWVANEFGNSVIELDSSGAAVSGSPFKGGGVHYPQGIAIDASGNVWVTNNGNSVTELNASGAAVTGSPFIVGGLDVPFGIAIDASGDVWIANFSGRSVTGLDSGGAALAGSPFSGGGLDYPWGVAVDASGNVWVANSVGNSITELDSSGAPLSPSTGITGLGYPHSIAIDASGNVWAANSSTSSVTELIGAAAPTRTPLVATISPGQGFAP
;
A
#
# COMPACT_ATOMS: atom_id res chain seq x y z
N MET A 1 -5.85 -54.96 18.42
CA MET A 1 -5.37 -54.35 17.16
C MET A 1 -6.58 -54.13 16.29
N ILE A 2 -7.11 -52.92 16.27
CA ILE A 2 -8.24 -52.49 15.43
C ILE A 2 -7.74 -51.26 14.71
N PRO A 3 -7.77 -51.17 13.36
CA PRO A 3 -7.29 -50.02 12.65
C PRO A 3 -8.34 -48.91 12.56
N TYR A 4 -7.95 -47.71 12.93
CA TYR A 4 -8.72 -46.48 12.83
C TYR A 4 -8.79 -46.02 11.38
N ARG A 5 -9.98 -45.94 10.80
CA ARG A 5 -10.21 -45.31 9.48
C ARG A 5 -10.34 -43.78 9.66
N LYS A 6 -9.46 -43.00 9.02
CA LYS A 6 -9.63 -41.57 8.86
C LYS A 6 -10.59 -41.31 7.69
N THR A 7 -11.71 -40.67 7.98
CA THR A 7 -12.64 -40.16 6.96
C THR A 7 -12.17 -38.77 6.53
N VAL A 8 -11.79 -38.65 5.28
CA VAL A 8 -11.45 -37.37 4.65
C VAL A 8 -12.75 -36.78 4.12
N TRP A 9 -13.13 -35.59 4.59
CA TRP A 9 -14.20 -34.78 4.03
C TRP A 9 -13.62 -33.92 2.89
N ALA A 10 -14.01 -34.23 1.67
CA ALA A 10 -13.73 -33.39 0.50
C ALA A 10 -14.82 -32.32 0.40
N SER A 11 -14.44 -31.06 0.57
CA SER A 11 -15.31 -29.93 0.28
C SER A 11 -15.32 -29.68 -1.23
N SER A 12 -16.47 -29.89 -1.86
CA SER A 12 -16.68 -29.64 -3.28
C SER A 12 -16.90 -28.15 -3.49
N ILE A 13 -15.94 -27.52 -4.18
CA ILE A 13 -16.09 -26.17 -4.73
C ILE A 13 -16.93 -26.32 -6.03
N PHE A 14 -18.12 -25.71 -6.08
CA PHE A 14 -18.90 -25.62 -7.29
C PHE A 14 -18.39 -24.50 -8.18
N LEU A 15 -17.71 -24.88 -9.25
CA LEU A 15 -17.31 -23.99 -10.33
C LEU A 15 -18.49 -23.90 -11.32
N PHE A 16 -19.10 -22.72 -11.48
CA PHE A 16 -20.08 -22.48 -12.52
C PHE A 16 -19.35 -22.18 -13.85
N ILE A 17 -19.31 -23.19 -14.73
CA ILE A 17 -18.88 -22.99 -16.11
C ILE A 17 -20.11 -22.57 -16.91
N ALA A 18 -20.13 -21.35 -17.42
CA ALA A 18 -21.10 -20.90 -18.39
C ALA A 18 -20.75 -21.46 -19.77
N GLY A 19 -21.53 -22.44 -20.22
CA GLY A 19 -21.41 -23.02 -21.57
C GLY A 19 -21.97 -22.07 -22.63
N CYS A 20 -21.19 -21.80 -23.67
CA CYS A 20 -21.67 -21.22 -24.92
C CYS A 20 -22.54 -22.23 -25.70
N GLY A 21 -23.82 -21.92 -25.88
CA GLY A 21 -24.72 -22.58 -26.83
C GLY A 21 -25.28 -21.54 -27.78
N GLY A 22 -24.93 -21.66 -29.08
CA GLY A 22 -25.37 -20.74 -30.10
C GLY A 22 -26.80 -21.02 -30.62
N GLY A 23 -27.40 -19.96 -31.14
CA GLY A 23 -28.43 -20.06 -32.19
C GLY A 23 -29.78 -19.40 -31.90
N ASN A 24 -30.04 -18.27 -32.36
CA ASN A 24 -30.85 -17.70 -33.43
C ASN A 24 -31.66 -16.45 -33.05
N PRO A 25 -31.89 -15.48 -33.96
CA PRO A 25 -32.35 -14.15 -33.61
C PRO A 25 -33.88 -14.05 -33.61
N GLY A 26 -34.41 -13.66 -32.46
CA GLY A 26 -35.77 -13.19 -32.30
C GLY A 26 -35.75 -11.85 -31.59
N SER A 27 -35.83 -10.76 -32.34
CA SER A 27 -35.92 -9.40 -31.84
C SER A 27 -37.29 -9.15 -31.20
N GLY A 28 -37.35 -9.29 -29.88
CA GLY A 28 -38.36 -8.66 -29.04
C GLY A 28 -37.69 -7.57 -28.21
N PRO A 29 -38.35 -6.44 -27.86
CA PRO A 29 -37.77 -5.44 -26.99
C PRO A 29 -37.50 -6.12 -25.65
N GLY A 30 -36.22 -6.26 -25.32
CA GLY A 30 -35.78 -6.82 -24.03
C GLY A 30 -36.40 -5.98 -22.90
N ASN A 31 -37.24 -6.61 -22.09
CA ASN A 31 -37.61 -6.09 -20.81
C ASN A 31 -36.30 -5.82 -20.05
N ALA A 32 -35.93 -4.55 -19.92
CA ALA A 32 -34.93 -4.13 -18.95
C ALA A 32 -35.44 -4.66 -17.60
N ALA A 33 -34.67 -5.55 -16.96
CA ALA A 33 -35.02 -6.05 -15.64
C ALA A 33 -35.31 -4.85 -14.75
N SER A 34 -36.48 -4.83 -14.13
CA SER A 34 -36.86 -3.74 -13.22
C SER A 34 -35.80 -3.60 -12.17
N PRO A 35 -35.38 -2.37 -11.83
CA PRO A 35 -34.40 -2.14 -10.77
C PRO A 35 -34.79 -2.89 -9.51
N GLN A 36 -33.95 -3.81 -9.03
CA GLN A 36 -34.23 -4.53 -7.79
C GLN A 36 -33.88 -3.63 -6.61
N ALA A 37 -34.87 -3.34 -5.77
CA ALA A 37 -34.64 -2.69 -4.49
C ALA A 37 -33.77 -3.56 -3.59
N VAL A 38 -32.71 -2.97 -3.04
CA VAL A 38 -31.82 -3.61 -2.04
C VAL A 38 -32.30 -3.22 -0.66
N LEU A 39 -32.52 -4.22 0.19
CA LEU A 39 -32.73 -4.03 1.61
C LEU A 39 -31.46 -4.48 2.34
N LEU A 40 -30.60 -3.54 2.67
CA LEU A 40 -29.44 -3.79 3.52
C LEU A 40 -29.87 -3.73 4.99
N ARG A 41 -29.75 -4.85 5.68
CA ARG A 41 -29.95 -4.95 7.12
C ARG A 41 -28.60 -4.88 7.81
N GLY A 42 -28.61 -4.43 9.05
CA GLY A 42 -27.35 -4.42 9.80
C GLY A 42 -27.54 -4.14 11.26
N HIS A 43 -26.42 -4.10 11.96
CA HIS A 43 -26.34 -3.89 13.40
C HIS A 43 -25.15 -2.98 13.73
N VAL A 44 -25.34 -2.11 14.73
CA VAL A 44 -24.27 -1.27 15.28
C VAL A 44 -23.95 -1.79 16.69
N HIS A 45 -22.68 -2.11 16.90
CA HIS A 45 -22.15 -2.58 18.18
C HIS A 45 -21.11 -1.61 18.73
N GLY A 46 -21.21 -1.31 20.03
CA GLY A 46 -20.16 -0.70 20.81
C GLY A 46 -19.55 -1.74 21.74
N GLY A 47 -18.36 -2.26 21.40
CA GLY A 47 -17.81 -3.46 22.02
C GLY A 47 -18.72 -4.66 21.74
N GLN A 48 -19.32 -5.21 22.80
CA GLN A 48 -20.30 -6.32 22.69
C GLN A 48 -21.74 -5.85 22.92
N SER A 49 -21.96 -4.55 23.09
CA SER A 49 -23.30 -4.00 23.38
C SER A 49 -23.91 -3.38 22.12
N PRO A 50 -25.23 -3.55 21.92
CA PRO A 50 -25.92 -2.85 20.84
C PRO A 50 -25.91 -1.34 21.06
N VAL A 51 -25.74 -0.56 20.01
CA VAL A 51 -25.81 0.90 20.07
C VAL A 51 -27.21 1.35 19.63
N ALA A 52 -28.04 1.74 20.59
CA ALA A 52 -29.37 2.25 20.33
C ALA A 52 -29.36 3.73 19.92
N SER A 53 -30.31 4.12 19.07
CA SER A 53 -30.51 5.52 18.65
C SER A 53 -29.28 6.16 17.96
N SER A 54 -28.43 5.37 17.32
CA SER A 54 -27.35 5.87 16.49
C SER A 54 -27.84 6.27 15.10
N ALA A 55 -27.34 7.37 14.57
CA ALA A 55 -27.62 7.81 13.21
C ALA A 55 -26.74 7.02 12.23
N VAL A 56 -27.39 6.25 11.36
CA VAL A 56 -26.73 5.43 10.35
C VAL A 56 -26.89 6.08 8.98
N THR A 57 -25.79 6.28 8.26
CA THR A 57 -25.79 6.91 6.93
C THR A 57 -25.02 6.06 5.93
N LEU A 58 -25.67 5.73 4.82
CA LEU A 58 -25.06 5.07 3.67
C LEU A 58 -24.61 6.13 2.67
N TYR A 59 -23.37 6.01 2.22
CA TYR A 59 -22.74 6.88 1.22
C TYR A 59 -22.32 6.10 -0.01
N THR A 60 -22.31 6.78 -1.16
CA THR A 60 -21.59 6.36 -2.34
C THR A 60 -20.39 7.26 -2.59
N VAL A 61 -19.29 6.65 -3.02
CA VAL A 61 -18.09 7.38 -3.44
C VAL A 61 -18.26 7.88 -4.87
N ASN A 62 -17.84 9.11 -5.12
CA ASN A 62 -17.87 9.72 -6.46
C ASN A 62 -16.44 10.06 -6.88
N PRO A 63 -15.84 9.39 -7.89
CA PRO A 63 -14.53 9.75 -8.38
C PRO A 63 -14.47 11.22 -8.84
N GLY A 64 -13.50 11.97 -8.31
CA GLY A 64 -13.34 13.40 -8.60
C GLY A 64 -14.33 14.34 -7.90
N ALA A 65 -15.19 13.83 -7.03
CA ALA A 65 -16.16 14.64 -6.26
C ALA A 65 -16.37 14.06 -4.85
N ALA A 66 -16.94 14.88 -3.97
CA ALA A 66 -17.29 14.43 -2.63
C ALA A 66 -18.31 13.28 -2.65
N ALA A 67 -18.21 12.39 -1.67
CA ALA A 67 -19.17 11.32 -1.46
C ALA A 67 -20.58 11.87 -1.23
N THR A 68 -21.60 11.17 -1.70
CA THR A 68 -23.00 11.57 -1.55
C THR A 68 -23.78 10.60 -0.68
N VAL A 69 -24.72 11.13 0.11
CA VAL A 69 -25.64 10.34 0.92
C VAL A 69 -26.62 9.61 0.02
N VAL A 70 -26.72 8.30 0.18
CA VAL A 70 -27.70 7.45 -0.52
C VAL A 70 -28.99 7.37 0.29
N THR A 71 -28.89 6.98 1.56
CA THR A 71 -30.04 6.84 2.47
C THR A 71 -29.57 6.84 3.92
N THR A 72 -30.52 7.05 4.85
CA THR A 72 -30.24 7.10 6.29
C THR A 72 -31.23 6.26 7.08
N ALA A 73 -30.81 5.82 8.27
CA ALA A 73 -31.66 5.17 9.26
C ALA A 73 -31.23 5.56 10.68
N VAL A 74 -32.00 5.14 11.67
CA VAL A 74 -31.62 5.23 13.08
C VAL A 74 -31.74 3.82 13.67
N THR A 75 -30.79 3.42 14.52
CA THR A 75 -30.82 2.12 15.15
C THR A 75 -31.95 2.00 16.19
N ASP A 76 -32.57 0.82 16.25
CA ASP A 76 -33.54 0.49 17.30
C ASP A 76 -32.86 0.24 18.66
N GLY A 77 -33.65 -0.15 19.68
CA GLY A 77 -33.14 -0.46 21.02
C GLY A 77 -32.20 -1.66 21.09
N ALA A 78 -32.18 -2.49 20.05
CA ALA A 78 -31.28 -3.63 19.90
C ALA A 78 -30.12 -3.33 18.92
N GLY A 79 -29.92 -2.08 18.48
CA GLY A 79 -28.86 -1.68 17.57
C GLY A 79 -29.12 -2.00 16.10
N ASN A 80 -30.28 -2.52 15.72
CA ASN A 80 -30.57 -2.90 14.34
C ASN A 80 -30.95 -1.68 13.50
N PHE A 81 -30.59 -1.73 12.20
CA PHE A 81 -31.01 -0.77 11.19
C PHE A 81 -31.43 -1.47 9.89
N ASN A 82 -32.20 -0.76 9.07
CA ASN A 82 -32.60 -1.18 7.74
C ASN A 82 -32.48 -0.01 6.77
N LEU A 83 -31.79 -0.21 5.65
CA LEU A 83 -31.60 0.78 4.58
C LEU A 83 -32.17 0.23 3.28
N ASN A 84 -33.02 1.03 2.62
CA ASN A 84 -33.63 0.70 1.34
C ASN A 84 -33.06 1.62 0.27
N PHE A 85 -32.56 1.06 -0.82
CA PHE A 85 -32.02 1.79 -1.97
C PHE A 85 -31.97 0.86 -3.20
N THR A 86 -31.49 1.37 -4.33
CA THR A 86 -31.44 0.59 -5.60
C THR A 86 -30.11 0.83 -6.32
N CYS A 87 -29.32 -0.22 -6.58
CA CYS A 87 -28.00 -0.13 -7.25
C CYS A 87 -28.07 0.28 -8.74
N SER A 88 -29.24 0.30 -9.35
CA SER A 88 -29.42 0.67 -10.78
C SER A 88 -30.24 1.94 -10.97
N SER A 89 -30.62 2.60 -9.88
CA SER A 89 -31.25 3.92 -9.82
C SER A 89 -30.61 4.73 -8.68
N ASP A 90 -31.15 5.82 -8.26
CA ASP A 90 -30.65 6.66 -7.17
C ASP A 90 -29.22 7.22 -7.42
N GLY A 91 -28.79 7.30 -8.69
CA GLY A 91 -27.46 7.74 -9.08
C GLY A 91 -26.37 6.67 -8.89
N LEU A 92 -26.75 5.42 -8.59
CA LEU A 92 -25.84 4.30 -8.37
C LEU A 92 -25.73 3.38 -9.59
N SER A 93 -24.64 2.63 -9.64
CA SER A 93 -24.41 1.49 -10.54
C SER A 93 -23.96 0.27 -9.71
N ASN A 94 -23.93 -0.90 -10.32
CA ASN A 94 -23.41 -2.10 -9.65
C ASN A 94 -21.94 -1.97 -9.21
N SER A 95 -21.15 -1.12 -9.86
CA SER A 95 -19.76 -0.84 -9.53
C SER A 95 -19.57 0.32 -8.55
N SER A 96 -20.63 1.04 -8.17
CA SER A 96 -20.54 2.13 -7.21
C SER A 96 -20.05 1.61 -5.86
N LEU A 97 -18.96 2.17 -5.33
CA LEU A 97 -18.41 1.81 -4.03
C LEU A 97 -19.22 2.47 -2.92
N LEU A 98 -19.61 1.68 -1.95
CA LEU A 98 -20.45 2.11 -0.83
C LEU A 98 -19.73 1.93 0.51
N TYR A 99 -19.99 2.84 1.42
CA TYR A 99 -19.62 2.72 2.82
C TYR A 99 -20.73 3.25 3.72
N ILE A 100 -20.71 2.81 4.96
CA ILE A 100 -21.72 3.13 5.94
C ILE A 100 -21.06 3.67 7.21
N THR A 101 -21.65 4.70 7.79
CA THR A 101 -21.20 5.29 9.07
C THR A 101 -22.31 5.22 10.11
N SER A 102 -21.89 5.17 11.37
CA SER A 102 -22.75 5.25 12.55
C SER A 102 -22.23 6.35 13.46
N THR A 103 -23.09 7.28 13.90
CA THR A 103 -22.67 8.39 14.75
C THR A 103 -23.60 8.58 15.94
N GLY A 104 -23.01 8.84 17.12
CA GLY A 104 -23.75 9.00 18.38
C GLY A 104 -24.45 7.72 18.81
N GLY A 105 -25.43 7.85 19.69
CA GLY A 105 -26.22 6.73 20.20
C GLY A 105 -25.82 6.28 21.61
N ASN A 106 -26.52 5.25 22.09
CA ASN A 106 -26.37 4.76 23.45
C ASN A 106 -25.90 3.29 23.44
N PRO A 107 -24.65 3.01 23.81
CA PRO A 107 -24.09 1.66 23.93
C PRO A 107 -24.42 0.99 25.28
N GLY A 108 -25.41 1.48 26.02
CA GLY A 108 -25.85 0.94 27.32
C GLY A 108 -25.45 1.77 28.53
N GLY A 109 -24.45 2.63 28.44
CA GLY A 109 -23.97 3.51 29.52
C GLY A 109 -24.53 4.94 29.49
N GLY A 110 -25.38 5.28 28.51
CA GLY A 110 -25.86 6.62 28.18
C GLY A 110 -25.44 7.04 26.77
N ASN A 111 -25.93 8.20 26.31
CA ASN A 111 -25.58 8.69 24.99
C ASN A 111 -24.10 9.05 24.91
N ASN A 112 -23.42 8.55 23.89
CA ASN A 112 -22.02 8.88 23.58
C ASN A 112 -21.95 9.72 22.29
N ASN A 113 -21.77 11.02 22.40
CA ASN A 113 -21.66 11.93 21.27
C ASN A 113 -20.28 11.89 20.59
N ALA A 114 -19.30 11.17 21.15
CA ALA A 114 -17.99 10.94 20.52
C ALA A 114 -17.93 9.62 19.75
N LEU A 115 -19.00 8.81 19.77
CA LEU A 115 -19.09 7.59 19.00
C LEU A 115 -19.20 7.94 17.51
N SER A 116 -18.27 7.45 16.73
CA SER A 116 -18.30 7.44 15.27
C SER A 116 -17.62 6.17 14.78
N GLU A 117 -18.33 5.37 14.01
CA GLU A 117 -17.86 4.11 13.48
C GLU A 117 -18.21 3.99 12.00
N MET A 118 -17.51 3.11 11.29
CA MET A 118 -17.78 2.88 9.89
C MET A 118 -17.48 1.46 9.43
N THR A 119 -18.05 1.12 8.27
CA THR A 119 -17.76 -0.12 7.54
C THR A 119 -17.67 0.17 6.04
N ALA A 120 -16.59 -0.25 5.40
CA ALA A 120 -16.47 -0.29 3.96
C ALA A 120 -17.26 -1.49 3.44
N LEU A 121 -18.21 -1.26 2.52
CA LEU A 121 -19.11 -2.29 2.01
C LEU A 121 -18.68 -2.86 0.65
N GLY A 122 -17.90 -2.10 -0.12
CA GLY A 122 -17.50 -2.47 -1.48
C GLY A 122 -18.53 -2.09 -2.54
N ALA A 123 -18.54 -2.80 -3.67
CA ALA A 123 -19.37 -2.48 -4.81
C ALA A 123 -20.86 -2.81 -4.56
N CYS A 124 -21.75 -1.92 -5.02
CA CYS A 124 -23.19 -2.04 -4.83
C CYS A 124 -23.77 -3.38 -5.33
N GLY A 125 -23.24 -3.91 -6.44
CA GLY A 125 -23.68 -5.18 -7.02
C GLY A 125 -23.23 -6.44 -6.25
N SER A 126 -22.38 -6.30 -5.25
CA SER A 126 -21.82 -7.41 -4.45
C SER A 126 -21.88 -7.19 -2.95
N LEU A 127 -22.87 -6.41 -2.51
CA LEU A 127 -23.02 -6.10 -1.08
C LEU A 127 -23.28 -7.35 -0.23
N PRO A 128 -22.81 -7.36 1.02
CA PRO A 128 -23.17 -8.39 1.97
C PRO A 128 -24.69 -8.35 2.28
N ALA A 129 -25.28 -9.48 2.60
CA ALA A 129 -26.70 -9.54 2.95
C ALA A 129 -27.02 -8.86 4.30
N PHE A 130 -25.98 -8.67 5.12
CA PHE A 130 -26.05 -8.05 6.44
C PHE A 130 -24.74 -7.27 6.70
N ALA A 131 -24.82 -6.10 7.32
CA ALA A 131 -23.66 -5.27 7.61
C ALA A 131 -23.57 -4.96 9.11
N ASN A 132 -22.45 -5.32 9.72
CA ASN A 132 -22.11 -4.87 11.06
C ASN A 132 -21.22 -3.64 11.01
N ILE A 133 -21.50 -2.68 11.88
CA ILE A 133 -20.65 -1.51 12.13
C ILE A 133 -20.08 -1.71 13.52
N THR A 134 -18.76 -1.86 13.63
CA THR A 134 -18.03 -2.15 14.85
C THR A 134 -16.70 -1.41 14.88
N GLU A 135 -16.04 -1.43 16.02
CA GLU A 135 -14.70 -0.87 16.15
C GLU A 135 -13.68 -1.58 15.25
N VAL A 136 -13.84 -2.89 15.02
CA VAL A 136 -12.96 -3.66 14.14
C VAL A 136 -13.10 -3.20 12.69
N THR A 137 -14.35 -3.06 12.18
CA THR A 137 -14.60 -2.57 10.83
C THR A 137 -14.18 -1.10 10.68
N THR A 138 -14.29 -0.31 11.75
CA THR A 138 -13.86 1.08 11.80
C THR A 138 -12.34 1.21 11.66
N VAL A 139 -11.58 0.45 12.43
CA VAL A 139 -10.11 0.44 12.33
C VAL A 139 -9.67 -0.08 10.97
N ALA A 140 -10.27 -1.15 10.45
CA ALA A 140 -9.97 -1.69 9.13
C ALA A 140 -10.18 -0.66 8.02
N ALA A 141 -11.31 0.05 8.05
CA ALA A 141 -11.62 1.10 7.08
C ALA A 141 -10.69 2.31 7.24
N ALA A 142 -10.37 2.72 8.47
CA ALA A 142 -9.46 3.83 8.74
C ALA A 142 -8.06 3.58 8.18
N TYR A 143 -7.55 2.36 8.26
CA TYR A 143 -6.27 1.99 7.67
C TYR A 143 -6.35 1.88 6.15
N ALA A 144 -7.23 1.04 5.65
CA ALA A 144 -7.28 0.74 4.22
C ALA A 144 -7.66 1.96 3.36
N LEU A 145 -8.45 2.88 3.88
CA LEU A 145 -8.94 4.06 3.17
C LEU A 145 -8.23 5.35 3.62
N SER A 146 -7.17 5.26 4.42
CA SER A 146 -6.45 6.42 4.98
C SER A 146 -6.11 7.47 3.92
N GLY A 147 -5.56 7.05 2.78
CA GLY A 147 -5.17 7.94 1.68
C GLY A 147 -6.32 8.57 0.89
N PHE A 148 -7.56 8.17 1.16
CA PHE A 148 -8.77 8.66 0.46
C PHE A 148 -9.80 9.28 1.39
N MET A 149 -9.60 9.15 2.71
CA MET A 149 -10.60 9.52 3.71
C MET A 149 -10.28 10.86 4.37
N THR A 150 -11.27 11.73 4.40
CA THR A 150 -11.24 12.93 5.21
C THR A 150 -12.44 12.96 6.14
N VAL A 151 -12.21 13.40 7.37
CA VAL A 151 -13.25 13.54 8.40
C VAL A 151 -13.34 15.00 8.81
N SER A 152 -14.54 15.56 8.80
CA SER A 152 -14.79 16.95 9.17
C SER A 152 -16.03 17.09 10.07
N GLY A 153 -16.06 18.14 10.87
CA GLY A 153 -17.09 18.31 11.89
C GLY A 153 -16.74 17.59 13.19
N THR A 154 -17.72 17.39 14.05
CA THR A 154 -17.62 16.63 15.30
C THR A 154 -18.88 15.79 15.46
N ALA A 155 -18.73 14.57 15.96
CA ALA A 155 -19.90 13.73 16.24
C ALA A 155 -20.87 14.43 17.20
N PRO A 156 -22.19 14.31 17.01
CA PRO A 156 -22.88 13.44 16.05
C PRO A 156 -23.02 14.03 14.62
N ASN A 157 -22.57 15.26 14.36
CA ASN A 157 -22.67 15.94 13.04
C ASN A 157 -21.36 15.80 12.25
N LEU A 158 -20.81 14.58 12.21
CA LEU A 158 -19.61 14.26 11.50
C LEU A 158 -19.90 14.02 10.02
N THR A 159 -19.04 14.55 9.15
CA THR A 159 -19.03 14.19 7.72
C THR A 159 -17.78 13.40 7.43
N VAL A 160 -17.97 12.17 6.99
CA VAL A 160 -16.90 11.30 6.45
C VAL A 160 -16.97 11.41 4.94
N ASN A 161 -15.87 11.80 4.31
CA ASN A 161 -15.77 11.89 2.87
C ASN A 161 -14.66 10.96 2.40
N ILE A 162 -15.00 10.01 1.52
CA ILE A 162 -14.05 9.17 0.81
C ILE A 162 -14.03 9.62 -0.63
N GLN A 163 -12.87 10.03 -1.10
CA GLN A 163 -12.70 10.62 -2.42
C GLN A 163 -11.38 10.17 -3.04
N ALA A 164 -11.41 9.88 -4.33
CA ALA A 164 -10.23 9.70 -5.17
C ALA A 164 -10.34 10.61 -6.39
N SER A 165 -9.23 10.95 -7.02
CA SER A 165 -9.27 11.58 -8.35
C SER A 165 -9.96 10.64 -9.35
N SER A 166 -10.55 11.20 -10.41
CA SER A 166 -11.19 10.40 -11.48
C SER A 166 -10.22 9.43 -12.17
N SER A 167 -8.92 9.67 -12.03
CA SER A 167 -7.85 8.82 -12.59
C SER A 167 -7.33 7.75 -11.61
N ASN A 168 -7.81 7.70 -10.35
CA ASN A 168 -7.41 6.70 -9.35
C ASN A 168 -8.56 5.84 -8.83
N SER A 169 -9.48 5.45 -9.70
CA SER A 169 -10.59 4.56 -9.32
C SER A 169 -10.12 3.14 -8.97
N THR A 170 -9.04 2.66 -9.59
CA THR A 170 -8.44 1.34 -9.31
C THR A 170 -7.87 1.32 -7.88
N GLY A 171 -7.05 2.30 -7.51
CA GLY A 171 -6.48 2.37 -6.16
C GLY A 171 -7.57 2.45 -5.09
N LEU A 172 -8.59 3.27 -5.30
CA LEU A 172 -9.73 3.32 -4.38
C LEU A 172 -10.45 1.97 -4.26
N SER A 173 -10.70 1.27 -5.37
CA SER A 173 -11.32 -0.06 -5.35
C SER A 173 -10.47 -1.07 -4.58
N ASN A 174 -9.15 -1.04 -4.79
CA ASN A 174 -8.21 -1.90 -4.08
C ASN A 174 -8.15 -1.58 -2.57
N ALA A 175 -8.27 -0.30 -2.19
CA ALA A 175 -8.39 0.10 -0.78
C ALA A 175 -9.66 -0.46 -0.11
N PHE A 176 -10.80 -0.49 -0.82
CA PHE A 176 -12.00 -1.17 -0.32
C PHE A 176 -11.79 -2.68 -0.16
N ASN A 177 -11.08 -3.33 -1.09
CA ASN A 177 -10.71 -4.73 -0.97
C ASN A 177 -9.77 -4.97 0.23
N ALA A 178 -8.80 -4.08 0.46
CA ALA A 178 -7.93 -4.14 1.63
C ALA A 178 -8.71 -4.06 2.95
N ALA A 179 -9.73 -3.18 3.03
CA ALA A 179 -10.61 -3.11 4.20
C ALA A 179 -11.33 -4.45 4.46
N ALA A 180 -11.79 -5.13 3.40
CA ALA A 180 -12.48 -6.42 3.50
C ALA A 180 -11.53 -7.59 3.87
N ILE A 181 -10.22 -7.48 3.54
CA ILE A 181 -9.20 -8.44 4.01
C ILE A 181 -8.97 -8.28 5.52
N LEU A 182 -8.99 -7.06 6.02
CA LEU A 182 -8.77 -6.78 7.43
C LEU A 182 -9.99 -7.18 8.28
N ALA A 183 -11.19 -6.80 7.86
CA ALA A 183 -12.42 -7.06 8.61
C ALA A 183 -13.57 -7.53 7.71
N ASP A 184 -14.30 -8.54 8.18
CA ASP A 184 -15.49 -9.04 7.50
C ASP A 184 -16.71 -8.16 7.87
N PRO A 185 -17.29 -7.41 6.92
CA PRO A 185 -18.45 -6.56 7.19
C PRO A 185 -19.69 -7.34 7.64
N THR A 186 -19.77 -8.64 7.35
CA THR A 186 -20.92 -9.49 7.74
C THR A 186 -20.86 -9.88 9.20
N THR A 187 -19.68 -10.18 9.71
CA THR A 187 -19.49 -10.57 11.11
C THR A 187 -19.11 -9.40 12.03
N GLY A 188 -18.54 -8.34 11.46
CA GLY A 188 -17.99 -7.20 12.21
C GLY A 188 -16.71 -7.52 12.97
N GLN A 189 -16.03 -8.62 12.62
CA GLN A 189 -14.82 -9.13 13.25
C GLN A 189 -13.65 -9.11 12.26
N ALA A 190 -12.43 -9.37 12.74
CA ALA A 190 -11.29 -9.62 11.87
C ALA A 190 -11.64 -10.73 10.85
N ALA A 191 -11.25 -10.53 9.59
CA ALA A 191 -11.57 -11.47 8.53
C ALA A 191 -10.92 -12.84 8.80
N ALA A 192 -11.62 -13.92 8.49
CA ALA A 192 -11.14 -15.28 8.76
C ALA A 192 -9.81 -15.60 8.05
N ALA A 193 -9.59 -15.04 6.87
CA ALA A 193 -8.33 -15.19 6.14
C ALA A 193 -7.17 -14.47 6.87
N LEU A 194 -7.43 -13.30 7.48
CA LEU A 194 -6.46 -12.58 8.30
C LEU A 194 -6.07 -13.42 9.52
N ALA A 195 -7.05 -13.93 10.26
CA ALA A 195 -6.84 -14.78 11.43
C ALA A 195 -6.05 -16.06 11.11
N ALA A 196 -6.26 -16.65 9.93
CA ALA A 196 -5.62 -17.90 9.53
C ALA A 196 -4.16 -17.73 9.06
N SER A 197 -3.79 -16.59 8.48
CA SER A 197 -2.50 -16.41 7.79
C SER A 197 -1.68 -15.21 8.27
N GLN A 198 -2.30 -14.24 8.95
CA GLN A 198 -1.73 -12.92 9.28
C GLN A 198 -1.93 -12.58 10.78
N SER A 199 -1.52 -13.49 11.66
CA SER A 199 -1.80 -13.40 13.10
C SER A 199 -1.33 -12.07 13.75
N VAL A 200 -0.23 -11.47 13.28
CA VAL A 200 0.27 -10.19 13.83
C VAL A 200 -0.67 -9.04 13.45
N ALA A 201 -1.17 -9.02 12.21
CA ALA A 201 -2.14 -8.01 11.76
C ALA A 201 -3.46 -8.14 12.53
N GLU A 202 -3.95 -9.37 12.76
CA GLU A 202 -5.13 -9.62 13.57
C GLU A 202 -4.96 -9.11 15.01
N LEU A 203 -3.81 -9.38 15.64
CA LEU A 203 -3.50 -8.91 16.98
C LEU A 203 -3.52 -7.37 17.05
N ARG A 204 -2.91 -6.69 16.08
CA ARG A 204 -2.88 -5.22 16.00
C ARG A 204 -4.29 -4.65 15.77
N LEU A 205 -5.04 -5.20 14.81
CA LEU A 205 -6.41 -4.80 14.50
C LEU A 205 -7.32 -4.88 15.73
N ASN A 206 -7.32 -6.02 16.41
CA ASN A 206 -8.13 -6.24 17.61
C ASN A 206 -7.68 -5.34 18.78
N THR A 207 -6.38 -5.08 18.92
CA THR A 207 -5.88 -4.17 19.96
C THR A 207 -6.33 -2.74 19.70
N LEU A 208 -6.23 -2.26 18.46
CA LEU A 208 -6.72 -0.93 18.09
C LEU A 208 -8.25 -0.83 18.25
N ALA A 209 -8.99 -1.85 17.86
CA ALA A 209 -10.43 -1.93 18.10
C ALA A 209 -10.77 -1.87 19.59
N ASN A 210 -9.98 -2.51 20.46
CA ASN A 210 -10.13 -2.40 21.91
C ASN A 210 -9.87 -0.98 22.43
N SER A 211 -8.89 -0.26 21.83
CA SER A 211 -8.64 1.15 22.18
C SER A 211 -9.83 2.04 21.86
N VAL A 212 -10.44 1.82 20.70
CA VAL A 212 -11.66 2.50 20.25
C VAL A 212 -12.86 2.14 21.16
N ALA A 213 -13.05 0.84 21.44
CA ALA A 213 -14.13 0.34 22.29
C ALA A 213 -14.09 0.91 23.73
N ALA A 214 -12.89 1.19 24.25
CA ALA A 214 -12.74 1.82 25.55
C ALA A 214 -13.41 3.21 25.60
N CYS A 215 -13.42 3.96 24.50
CA CYS A 215 -14.14 5.23 24.37
C CYS A 215 -15.62 5.03 24.04
N VAL A 216 -15.94 4.13 23.11
CA VAL A 216 -17.32 3.85 22.66
C VAL A 216 -18.22 3.53 23.84
N ASN A 217 -17.79 2.71 24.76
CA ASN A 217 -18.56 2.26 25.93
C ASN A 217 -18.61 3.28 27.08
N THR A 218 -18.52 4.59 26.78
CA THR A 218 -18.59 5.69 27.74
C THR A 218 -19.70 6.69 27.42
N THR A 219 -19.75 7.78 28.17
CA THR A 219 -20.72 8.87 27.95
C THR A 219 -20.21 10.00 27.03
N GLY A 220 -19.08 9.79 26.33
CA GLY A 220 -18.58 10.71 25.32
C GLY A 220 -17.17 11.27 25.56
N ALA A 221 -16.80 12.27 24.78
CA ALA A 221 -15.45 12.84 24.69
C ALA A 221 -14.85 13.33 26.03
N ALA A 222 -15.69 13.71 26.98
CA ALA A 222 -15.27 14.17 28.31
C ALA A 222 -14.88 13.02 29.26
N SER A 223 -15.16 11.75 28.90
CA SER A 223 -14.75 10.60 29.69
C SER A 223 -13.22 10.45 29.72
N ALA A 224 -12.69 9.81 30.76
CA ALA A 224 -11.26 9.60 30.90
C ALA A 224 -10.70 8.75 29.74
N GLN A 225 -11.44 7.72 29.36
CA GLN A 225 -11.05 6.77 28.29
C GLN A 225 -11.01 7.42 26.91
N CYS A 226 -12.03 8.21 26.55
CA CYS A 226 -12.01 8.95 25.28
C CYS A 226 -10.88 9.98 25.23
N ARG A 227 -10.66 10.73 26.32
CA ARG A 227 -9.55 11.70 26.37
C ARG A 227 -8.20 11.03 26.24
N GLU A 228 -8.01 9.86 26.88
CA GLU A 228 -6.79 9.08 26.77
C GLU A 228 -6.54 8.66 25.31
N LEU A 229 -7.52 8.03 24.64
CA LEU A 229 -7.44 7.65 23.25
C LEU A 229 -7.14 8.86 22.35
N PHE A 230 -7.90 9.93 22.47
CA PHE A 230 -7.80 11.11 21.59
C PHE A 230 -6.46 11.83 21.73
N GLN A 231 -5.95 11.97 22.95
CA GLN A 231 -4.65 12.59 23.20
C GLN A 231 -3.49 11.71 22.73
N CYS A 232 -3.62 10.37 22.86
CA CYS A 232 -2.58 9.43 22.44
C CYS A 232 -2.55 9.19 20.93
N ALA A 233 -3.65 9.48 20.23
CA ALA A 233 -3.74 9.38 18.76
C ALA A 233 -3.12 10.60 18.04
N VAL A 234 -2.67 11.64 18.75
CA VAL A 234 -2.02 12.81 18.14
C VAL A 234 -0.53 12.50 17.89
N PRO A 235 0.04 12.82 16.71
CA PRO A 235 1.46 12.63 16.45
C PRO A 235 2.34 13.50 17.36
N SER A 236 3.50 12.97 17.78
CA SER A 236 4.48 13.72 18.56
C SER A 236 5.91 13.25 18.29
N ALA A 237 6.79 14.17 17.99
CA ALA A 237 8.21 13.93 17.78
C ALA A 237 8.97 13.52 19.08
N SER A 238 8.32 13.56 20.25
CA SER A 238 8.98 13.42 21.55
C SER A 238 8.40 12.37 22.50
N PHE A 239 7.63 11.40 22.02
CA PHE A 239 7.23 10.26 22.85
C PHE A 239 8.43 9.34 23.10
N SER A 240 9.31 9.77 24.04
CA SER A 240 10.27 8.87 24.64
C SER A 240 9.52 7.79 25.44
N SER A 241 10.04 6.58 25.43
CA SER A 241 9.52 5.33 26.02
C SER A 241 9.30 5.39 27.55
N GLY A 242 8.46 6.27 28.04
CA GLY A 242 8.19 6.41 29.46
C GLY A 242 6.93 7.21 29.71
N PHE A 243 5.89 6.48 30.01
CA PHE A 243 4.61 6.90 30.55
C PHE A 243 4.55 8.24 31.27
N ALA A 244 3.58 9.07 30.99
CA ALA A 244 2.73 9.67 32.00
C ALA A 244 1.55 10.47 31.44
N SER A 245 1.55 10.93 30.25
CA SER A 245 0.38 11.56 29.62
C SER A 245 0.68 11.79 28.15
N CYS A 246 -0.24 11.47 27.28
CA CYS A 246 -0.16 11.80 25.86
C CYS A 246 -0.34 13.31 25.62
N SER A 247 0.04 14.15 26.59
CA SER A 247 0.01 15.61 26.49
C SER A 247 1.29 16.10 25.82
N GLY A 248 1.16 16.74 24.67
CA GLY A 248 2.29 17.35 23.95
C GLY A 248 2.38 17.03 22.46
N GLY A 249 1.37 16.38 21.89
CA GLY A 249 1.26 16.18 20.45
C GLY A 249 1.09 17.49 19.67
N THR A 250 1.61 17.52 18.45
CA THR A 250 1.61 18.71 17.55
C THR A 250 0.53 18.62 16.50
N GLY A 251 -0.71 18.35 16.88
CA GLY A 251 -1.83 18.25 15.95
C GLY A 251 -3.17 18.55 16.60
N ALA A 252 -4.22 18.59 15.80
CA ALA A 252 -5.58 18.68 16.32
C ALA A 252 -5.94 17.38 17.05
N VAL A 253 -6.40 17.49 18.29
CA VAL A 253 -6.86 16.33 19.05
C VAL A 253 -8.17 15.82 18.44
N PRO A 254 -8.29 14.54 18.07
CA PRO A 254 -9.54 13.96 17.59
C PRO A 254 -10.71 14.21 18.56
N GLY A 255 -11.89 14.41 18.02
CA GLY A 255 -13.10 14.63 18.82
C GLY A 255 -14.04 13.43 18.87
N ASP A 256 -13.74 12.39 18.08
CA ASP A 256 -14.55 11.18 17.94
C ASP A 256 -13.66 9.95 17.64
N THR A 257 -14.27 8.77 17.73
CA THR A 257 -13.57 7.48 17.64
C THR A 257 -13.05 7.15 16.25
N LEU A 258 -13.75 7.54 15.18
CA LEU A 258 -13.28 7.34 13.80
C LEU A 258 -12.09 8.26 13.48
N SER A 259 -12.18 9.54 13.85
CA SER A 259 -11.07 10.48 13.70
C SER A 259 -9.83 10.04 14.48
N ALA A 260 -10.00 9.42 15.66
CA ALA A 260 -8.89 8.87 16.42
C ALA A 260 -8.24 7.67 15.71
N ALA A 261 -9.04 6.73 15.20
CA ALA A 261 -8.54 5.59 14.42
C ALA A 261 -7.79 6.03 13.16
N LEU A 262 -8.34 7.00 12.43
CA LEU A 262 -7.70 7.56 11.24
C LEU A 262 -6.39 8.31 11.57
N SER A 263 -6.35 9.04 12.68
CA SER A 263 -5.13 9.72 13.15
C SER A 263 -4.02 8.71 13.48
N VAL A 264 -4.36 7.56 14.12
CA VAL A 264 -3.41 6.49 14.37
C VAL A 264 -2.94 5.86 13.06
N ALA A 265 -3.82 5.64 12.09
CA ALA A 265 -3.47 5.07 10.78
C ALA A 265 -2.48 5.97 10.01
N HIS A 266 -2.74 7.29 9.95
CA HIS A 266 -1.87 8.27 9.30
C HIS A 266 -0.52 8.47 9.99
N ASN A 267 -0.43 8.18 11.29
CA ASN A 267 0.74 8.50 12.11
C ASN A 267 1.24 7.26 12.88
N ALA A 268 1.12 6.09 12.26
CA ALA A 268 1.36 4.79 12.90
C ALA A 268 2.75 4.64 13.54
N GLY A 269 3.75 5.38 13.05
CA GLY A 269 5.12 5.40 13.57
C GLY A 269 5.40 6.44 14.65
N ILE A 270 4.54 7.45 14.82
CA ILE A 270 4.82 8.64 15.64
C ILE A 270 3.73 9.01 16.66
N VAL A 271 2.67 8.21 16.80
CA VAL A 271 1.72 8.32 17.92
C VAL A 271 2.26 7.67 19.19
N SER A 272 1.60 7.87 20.33
CA SER A 272 1.98 7.19 21.58
C SER A 272 1.68 5.70 21.53
N MET A 273 2.70 4.86 21.28
CA MET A 273 2.54 3.39 21.23
C MET A 273 1.97 2.85 22.54
N ALA A 274 2.54 3.24 23.67
CA ALA A 274 2.12 2.80 24.99
C ALA A 274 0.74 3.34 25.36
N GLY A 275 0.44 4.61 25.06
CA GLY A 275 -0.84 5.21 25.43
C GLY A 275 -2.03 4.64 24.65
N VAL A 276 -1.88 4.38 23.34
CA VAL A 276 -2.90 3.69 22.54
C VAL A 276 -3.08 2.25 23.04
N TYR A 277 -1.98 1.55 23.38
CA TYR A 277 -2.04 0.20 23.95
C TYR A 277 -2.72 0.18 25.32
N ASP A 278 -2.39 1.13 26.21
CA ASP A 278 -2.99 1.22 27.54
C ASP A 278 -4.51 1.44 27.45
N ALA A 279 -4.97 2.30 26.54
CA ALA A 279 -6.39 2.44 26.25
C ALA A 279 -7.04 1.09 25.89
N ALA A 280 -6.37 0.26 25.08
CA ALA A 280 -6.87 -1.05 24.67
C ALA A 280 -7.00 -2.05 25.84
N THR A 281 -6.20 -1.91 26.88
CA THR A 281 -6.18 -2.86 28.02
C THR A 281 -7.24 -2.59 29.08
N LYS A 282 -7.89 -1.43 29.04
CA LYS A 282 -8.88 -1.02 30.06
C LYS A 282 -10.12 -1.91 30.11
N ASN A 283 -10.62 -2.32 28.95
CA ASN A 283 -11.77 -3.21 28.82
C ASN A 283 -11.71 -3.95 27.47
N PRO A 284 -10.79 -4.91 27.29
CA PRO A 284 -10.63 -5.59 26.02
C PRO A 284 -11.84 -6.48 25.71
N VAL A 285 -12.41 -6.29 24.52
CA VAL A 285 -13.60 -7.04 24.04
C VAL A 285 -13.27 -7.88 22.80
N PHE A 286 -12.23 -7.51 22.06
CA PHE A 286 -11.77 -8.21 20.86
C PHE A 286 -10.51 -9.00 21.16
N SER A 287 -10.48 -10.27 20.71
CA SER A 287 -9.37 -11.19 20.93
C SER A 287 -9.18 -12.14 19.72
N PRO A 288 -7.96 -12.59 19.44
CA PRO A 288 -6.73 -12.30 20.21
C PRO A 288 -6.24 -10.86 20.05
N ALA A 289 -5.48 -10.35 21.01
CA ALA A 289 -4.91 -9.01 21.01
C ALA A 289 -3.42 -9.05 21.43
N LEU A 290 -2.69 -7.95 21.21
CA LEU A 290 -1.28 -7.83 21.58
C LEU A 290 -1.08 -7.98 23.09
N GLY A 291 -0.02 -8.67 23.51
CA GLY A 291 0.37 -8.80 24.90
C GLY A 291 1.23 -7.66 25.44
N ALA A 292 1.69 -6.76 24.58
CA ALA A 292 2.49 -5.58 24.90
C ALA A 292 2.33 -4.51 23.81
N ALA A 293 2.67 -3.26 24.12
CA ALA A 293 2.69 -2.18 23.14
C ALA A 293 3.68 -2.51 22.00
N PRO A 294 3.29 -2.32 20.73
CA PRO A 294 4.16 -2.55 19.59
C PRO A 294 5.17 -1.41 19.42
N ASN A 295 6.15 -1.59 18.52
CA ASN A 295 7.07 -0.52 18.14
C ASN A 295 6.41 0.53 17.23
N ASP A 296 5.43 0.11 16.47
CA ASP A 296 4.63 0.92 15.55
C ASP A 296 3.22 0.31 15.42
N TRP A 297 2.26 1.11 14.96
CA TRP A 297 0.87 0.69 14.72
C TRP A 297 0.59 0.32 13.26
N THR A 298 1.59 0.26 12.40
CA THR A 298 1.42 -0.06 10.98
C THR A 298 0.75 -1.42 10.78
N MET A 299 -0.26 -1.50 9.94
CA MET A 299 -0.94 -2.75 9.61
C MET A 299 -0.16 -3.51 8.54
N GLN A 300 0.42 -4.65 8.90
CA GLN A 300 1.34 -5.43 8.05
C GLN A 300 0.74 -6.77 7.66
N LEU A 301 0.71 -7.06 6.35
CA LEU A 301 0.42 -8.39 5.81
C LEU A 301 1.69 -8.99 5.22
N SER A 302 1.86 -10.31 5.31
CA SER A 302 3.02 -11.02 4.75
C SER A 302 2.57 -12.18 3.89
N PHE A 303 3.07 -12.25 2.66
CA PHE A 303 2.70 -13.23 1.66
C PHE A 303 3.91 -14.09 1.29
N THR A 304 3.75 -15.42 1.35
CA THR A 304 4.78 -16.42 1.03
C THR A 304 4.38 -17.34 -0.13
N GLY A 305 3.21 -17.10 -0.73
CA GLY A 305 2.64 -17.91 -1.81
C GLY A 305 3.26 -17.64 -3.19
N GLY A 306 2.69 -18.24 -4.23
CA GLY A 306 3.00 -17.92 -5.64
C GLY A 306 4.41 -18.24 -6.11
N GLY A 307 5.15 -19.09 -5.39
CA GLY A 307 6.53 -19.44 -5.75
C GLY A 307 7.56 -18.36 -5.41
N ILE A 308 7.21 -17.40 -4.53
CA ILE A 308 8.17 -16.40 -4.02
C ILE A 308 9.36 -17.13 -3.39
N LYS A 309 10.55 -16.79 -3.87
CA LYS A 309 11.79 -17.40 -3.37
C LYS A 309 12.97 -16.46 -3.56
N ASN A 310 13.58 -16.05 -2.44
CA ASN A 310 14.64 -15.04 -2.43
C ASN A 310 14.26 -13.81 -3.28
N PRO A 311 13.11 -13.16 -3.02
CA PRO A 311 12.62 -12.04 -3.82
C PRO A 311 13.58 -10.85 -3.73
N PHE A 312 13.73 -10.12 -4.85
CA PHE A 312 14.69 -9.02 -4.91
C PHE A 312 14.05 -7.71 -5.36
N GLY A 313 13.59 -7.61 -6.60
CA GLY A 313 12.88 -6.46 -7.15
C GLY A 313 11.37 -6.59 -6.97
N ILE A 314 10.69 -5.48 -6.80
CA ILE A 314 9.23 -5.38 -6.77
C ILE A 314 8.78 -4.12 -7.51
N ALA A 315 7.72 -4.24 -8.30
CA ALA A 315 7.02 -3.11 -8.89
C ALA A 315 5.52 -3.42 -8.98
N ILE A 316 4.71 -2.37 -9.07
CA ILE A 316 3.24 -2.46 -9.09
C ILE A 316 2.73 -2.06 -10.46
N ASP A 317 1.83 -2.85 -11.03
CA ASP A 317 1.20 -2.56 -12.32
C ASP A 317 -0.01 -1.63 -12.20
N ALA A 318 -0.69 -1.36 -13.33
CA ALA A 318 -1.86 -0.48 -13.40
C ALA A 318 -3.11 -1.05 -12.70
N SER A 319 -3.15 -2.35 -12.47
CA SER A 319 -4.24 -3.03 -11.73
C SER A 319 -4.01 -3.01 -10.22
N GLY A 320 -2.77 -2.69 -9.81
CA GLY A 320 -2.30 -2.76 -8.44
C GLY A 320 -1.70 -4.13 -8.10
N ASP A 321 -1.44 -4.98 -9.09
CA ASP A 321 -0.81 -6.27 -8.90
C ASP A 321 0.70 -6.08 -8.65
N ALA A 322 1.24 -6.79 -7.65
CA ALA A 322 2.65 -6.72 -7.30
C ALA A 322 3.45 -7.78 -8.05
N TRP A 323 4.37 -7.33 -8.90
CA TRP A 323 5.28 -8.17 -9.65
C TRP A 323 6.64 -8.23 -8.97
N VAL A 324 7.12 -9.44 -8.69
CA VAL A 324 8.27 -9.68 -7.81
C VAL A 324 9.26 -10.60 -8.49
N THR A 325 10.51 -10.15 -8.64
CA THR A 325 11.58 -10.99 -9.18
C THR A 325 12.08 -11.97 -8.13
N ASN A 326 12.27 -13.23 -8.53
CA ASN A 326 12.86 -14.29 -7.71
C ASN A 326 14.32 -14.51 -8.11
N TYR A 327 15.26 -14.11 -7.23
CA TYR A 327 16.69 -14.12 -7.48
C TYR A 327 17.27 -15.52 -7.28
N GLN A 328 17.22 -16.32 -8.35
CA GLN A 328 17.69 -17.71 -8.41
C GLN A 328 18.28 -18.01 -9.79
N SER A 329 19.08 -19.11 -9.89
CA SER A 329 19.66 -19.58 -11.16
C SER A 329 18.61 -20.00 -12.20
N THR A 330 17.42 -20.33 -11.79
CA THR A 330 16.24 -20.48 -12.65
C THR A 330 15.29 -19.36 -12.30
N GLY A 331 15.66 -18.13 -12.65
CA GLY A 331 14.91 -16.94 -12.32
C GLY A 331 13.43 -17.01 -12.73
N SER A 332 12.60 -16.34 -11.99
CA SER A 332 11.17 -16.24 -12.28
C SER A 332 10.63 -14.91 -11.79
N VAL A 333 9.41 -14.59 -12.19
CA VAL A 333 8.64 -13.46 -11.65
C VAL A 333 7.36 -13.98 -11.03
N THR A 334 7.07 -13.59 -9.82
CA THR A 334 5.79 -13.85 -9.14
C THR A 334 4.90 -12.64 -9.27
N GLU A 335 3.65 -12.84 -9.64
CA GLU A 335 2.60 -11.82 -9.63
C GLU A 335 1.61 -12.13 -8.52
N LEU A 336 1.36 -11.14 -7.67
CA LEU A 336 0.36 -11.15 -6.61
C LEU A 336 -0.68 -10.09 -6.91
N ASN A 337 -1.95 -10.45 -6.82
CA ASN A 337 -3.02 -9.46 -6.94
C ASN A 337 -3.04 -8.50 -5.72
N PRO A 338 -3.85 -7.41 -5.73
CA PRO A 338 -3.87 -6.41 -4.67
C PRO A 338 -4.27 -6.92 -3.28
N VAL A 339 -4.65 -8.19 -3.18
CA VAL A 339 -4.96 -8.88 -1.90
C VAL A 339 -3.90 -9.94 -1.55
N GLY A 340 -2.74 -9.92 -2.21
CA GLY A 340 -1.60 -10.79 -1.95
C GLY A 340 -1.75 -12.24 -2.40
N VAL A 341 -2.77 -12.54 -3.22
CA VAL A 341 -2.97 -13.89 -3.78
C VAL A 341 -2.26 -14.00 -5.12
N ALA A 342 -1.50 -15.07 -5.30
CA ALA A 342 -0.80 -15.31 -6.57
C ALA A 342 -1.78 -15.44 -7.74
N VAL A 343 -1.49 -14.74 -8.82
CA VAL A 343 -2.27 -14.80 -10.06
C VAL A 343 -2.08 -16.14 -10.75
N THR A 344 -3.08 -16.58 -11.50
CA THR A 344 -3.03 -17.87 -12.20
C THR A 344 -1.88 -17.91 -13.20
N GLY A 345 -1.02 -18.91 -13.10
CA GLY A 345 0.19 -19.07 -13.91
C GLY A 345 1.47 -18.59 -13.22
N SER A 346 1.36 -17.76 -12.20
CA SER A 346 2.50 -17.35 -11.36
C SER A 346 3.07 -18.56 -10.56
N PRO A 347 4.42 -18.68 -10.41
CA PRO A 347 5.44 -17.80 -10.95
C PRO A 347 5.69 -18.04 -12.43
N PHE A 348 5.90 -16.97 -13.19
CA PHE A 348 6.23 -17.03 -14.60
C PHE A 348 7.70 -17.41 -14.77
N ASN A 349 7.94 -18.52 -15.47
CA ASN A 349 9.25 -19.07 -15.72
C ASN A 349 9.47 -19.11 -17.24
N GLY A 350 10.40 -18.37 -17.75
CA GLY A 350 10.64 -18.36 -19.20
C GLY A 350 11.54 -17.21 -19.61
N GLY A 351 11.66 -16.99 -20.93
CA GLY A 351 12.45 -15.88 -21.46
C GLY A 351 13.91 -15.84 -21.03
N GLY A 352 14.49 -16.98 -20.56
CA GLY A 352 15.89 -17.04 -20.17
C GLY A 352 16.23 -16.31 -18.87
N MET A 353 15.28 -16.13 -17.97
CA MET A 353 15.54 -15.50 -16.67
C MET A 353 16.55 -16.30 -15.84
N ASP A 354 17.57 -15.62 -15.34
CA ASP A 354 18.65 -16.19 -14.52
C ASP A 354 19.12 -15.13 -13.53
N TYR A 355 18.91 -15.37 -12.23
CA TYR A 355 19.11 -14.39 -11.17
C TYR A 355 18.40 -13.06 -11.49
N ALA A 356 17.09 -13.12 -11.77
CA ALA A 356 16.24 -11.96 -12.03
C ALA A 356 16.34 -10.97 -10.85
N ARG A 357 16.68 -9.70 -11.13
CA ARG A 357 17.04 -8.75 -10.07
C ARG A 357 16.08 -7.58 -9.98
N SER A 358 15.93 -6.81 -11.03
CA SER A 358 15.04 -5.65 -11.09
C SER A 358 14.07 -5.79 -12.24
N LEU A 359 12.94 -5.09 -12.15
CA LEU A 359 11.91 -5.07 -13.18
C LEU A 359 11.30 -3.69 -13.35
N ALA A 360 10.77 -3.41 -14.54
CA ALA A 360 10.04 -2.20 -14.87
C ALA A 360 8.92 -2.52 -15.88
N PHE A 361 7.89 -1.67 -15.92
CA PHE A 361 6.78 -1.79 -16.88
C PHE A 361 6.93 -0.79 -18.02
N ASP A 362 6.62 -1.23 -19.24
CA ASP A 362 6.39 -0.32 -20.34
C ASP A 362 4.94 0.22 -20.37
N ALA A 363 4.65 1.15 -21.27
CA ALA A 363 3.32 1.74 -21.40
C ALA A 363 2.24 0.75 -21.89
N SER A 364 2.62 -0.41 -22.41
CA SER A 364 1.73 -1.50 -22.83
C SER A 364 1.41 -2.47 -21.69
N GLY A 365 2.11 -2.31 -20.55
CA GLY A 365 2.02 -3.22 -19.40
C GLY A 365 2.91 -4.45 -19.53
N ASN A 366 3.85 -4.49 -20.49
CA ASN A 366 4.87 -5.55 -20.53
C ASN A 366 5.90 -5.33 -19.42
N VAL A 367 6.47 -6.42 -18.95
CA VAL A 367 7.41 -6.45 -17.82
C VAL A 367 8.83 -6.71 -18.33
N TRP A 368 9.71 -5.76 -18.13
CA TRP A 368 11.12 -5.86 -18.50
C TRP A 368 11.96 -6.24 -17.27
N VAL A 369 12.72 -7.32 -17.35
CA VAL A 369 13.45 -7.92 -16.23
C VAL A 369 14.95 -7.96 -16.49
N ALA A 370 15.75 -7.37 -15.62
CA ALA A 370 17.21 -7.46 -15.67
C ALA A 370 17.69 -8.79 -15.08
N ASN A 371 18.37 -9.61 -15.89
CA ASN A 371 18.89 -10.93 -15.52
C ASN A 371 20.37 -10.82 -15.16
N PHE A 372 20.67 -10.65 -13.89
CA PHE A 372 22.03 -10.48 -13.38
C PHE A 372 22.95 -11.67 -13.73
N GLY A 373 22.44 -12.91 -13.57
CA GLY A 373 23.19 -14.12 -13.91
C GLY A 373 23.25 -14.38 -15.40
N GLY A 374 22.12 -14.20 -16.09
CA GLY A 374 21.95 -14.45 -17.52
C GLY A 374 22.61 -13.42 -18.43
N GLN A 375 23.05 -12.29 -17.89
CA GLN A 375 23.65 -11.18 -18.66
C GLN A 375 22.75 -10.77 -19.83
N SER A 376 21.46 -10.58 -19.55
CA SER A 376 20.43 -10.31 -20.55
C SER A 376 19.28 -9.52 -19.91
N VAL A 377 18.35 -9.10 -20.75
CA VAL A 377 17.05 -8.57 -20.33
C VAL A 377 15.94 -9.46 -20.89
N THR A 378 14.96 -9.80 -20.10
CA THR A 378 13.75 -10.52 -20.52
C THR A 378 12.58 -9.57 -20.56
N GLU A 379 11.77 -9.66 -21.61
CA GLU A 379 10.45 -9.02 -21.67
C GLU A 379 9.37 -10.10 -21.58
N LEU A 380 8.42 -9.90 -20.69
CA LEU A 380 7.18 -10.66 -20.56
C LEU A 380 6.01 -9.76 -20.94
N ASP A 381 5.02 -10.31 -21.62
CA ASP A 381 3.76 -9.60 -21.81
C ASP A 381 2.96 -9.51 -20.50
N SER A 382 1.87 -8.77 -20.49
CA SER A 382 1.01 -8.57 -19.32
C SER A 382 0.35 -9.86 -18.79
N SER A 383 0.48 -11.00 -19.48
CA SER A 383 0.05 -12.32 -19.01
C SER A 383 1.20 -13.15 -18.42
N GLY A 384 2.42 -12.59 -18.37
CA GLY A 384 3.63 -13.26 -17.91
C GLY A 384 4.29 -14.18 -18.95
N ALA A 385 3.83 -14.19 -20.22
CA ALA A 385 4.45 -14.95 -21.26
C ALA A 385 5.64 -14.20 -21.87
N PRO A 386 6.80 -14.87 -22.13
CA PRO A 386 7.93 -14.22 -22.79
C PRO A 386 7.57 -13.74 -24.21
N VAL A 387 7.91 -12.50 -24.53
CA VAL A 387 7.74 -11.99 -25.89
C VAL A 387 8.73 -12.61 -26.86
N SER A 388 8.42 -12.56 -28.15
CA SER A 388 9.30 -13.11 -29.19
C SER A 388 10.63 -12.36 -29.23
N GLY A 389 11.73 -13.12 -29.14
CA GLY A 389 13.09 -12.58 -29.14
C GLY A 389 13.74 -12.50 -27.76
N ALA A 390 12.95 -12.55 -26.68
CA ALA A 390 13.51 -12.62 -25.32
C ALA A 390 14.23 -13.97 -25.08
N PRO A 391 15.34 -13.99 -24.30
CA PRO A 391 15.99 -12.84 -23.68
C PRO A 391 16.83 -12.02 -24.66
N PHE A 392 16.85 -10.71 -24.50
CA PHE A 392 17.68 -9.79 -25.27
C PHE A 392 19.11 -9.79 -24.72
N THR A 393 20.10 -10.05 -25.58
CA THR A 393 21.52 -10.14 -25.21
C THR A 393 22.37 -9.08 -25.92
N SER A 394 21.77 -8.26 -26.79
CA SER A 394 22.42 -7.15 -27.47
C SER A 394 22.83 -6.05 -26.48
N GLY A 395 23.85 -5.26 -26.80
CA GLY A 395 24.31 -4.17 -25.94
C GLY A 395 25.46 -4.49 -24.98
N GLY A 396 25.90 -5.76 -24.88
CA GLY A 396 27.09 -6.13 -24.10
C GLY A 396 26.84 -6.15 -22.58
N PHE A 397 25.77 -6.73 -22.16
CA PHE A 397 25.42 -6.91 -20.75
C PHE A 397 26.51 -7.64 -19.96
N ASN A 398 26.82 -7.13 -18.79
CA ASN A 398 27.72 -7.75 -17.80
C ASN A 398 27.19 -7.42 -16.40
N LYS A 399 26.40 -8.33 -15.82
CA LYS A 399 25.71 -8.15 -14.55
C LYS A 399 24.75 -6.96 -14.56
N PRO A 400 23.70 -6.97 -15.39
CA PRO A 400 22.66 -5.92 -15.36
C PRO A 400 21.92 -5.95 -14.02
N ILE A 401 21.63 -4.76 -13.46
CA ILE A 401 21.02 -4.60 -12.13
C ILE A 401 19.75 -3.77 -12.20
N GLY A 402 19.89 -2.44 -12.20
CA GLY A 402 18.79 -1.50 -12.26
C GLY A 402 18.22 -1.41 -13.68
N ILE A 403 16.92 -1.25 -13.80
CA ILE A 403 16.19 -1.08 -15.07
C ILE A 403 15.14 0.01 -14.92
N ALA A 404 15.03 0.89 -15.91
CA ALA A 404 13.99 1.91 -16.01
C ALA A 404 13.57 2.06 -17.48
N ILE A 405 12.37 2.54 -17.74
CA ILE A 405 11.83 2.74 -19.08
C ILE A 405 11.42 4.20 -19.22
N ASP A 406 11.86 4.83 -20.32
CA ASP A 406 11.55 6.23 -20.57
C ASP A 406 10.20 6.42 -21.28
N ALA A 407 9.86 7.69 -21.54
CA ALA A 407 8.60 8.07 -22.17
C ALA A 407 8.47 7.60 -23.63
N SER A 408 9.59 7.28 -24.29
CA SER A 408 9.63 6.74 -25.65
C SER A 408 9.41 5.23 -25.68
N GLY A 409 9.51 4.56 -24.51
CA GLY A 409 9.50 3.12 -24.35
C GLY A 409 10.89 2.51 -24.46
N ASP A 410 11.95 3.31 -24.45
CA ASP A 410 13.32 2.83 -24.46
C ASP A 410 13.74 2.36 -23.06
N VAL A 411 14.47 1.24 -23.02
CA VAL A 411 14.80 0.52 -21.78
C VAL A 411 16.23 0.82 -21.37
N TRP A 412 16.40 1.47 -20.24
CA TRP A 412 17.67 1.87 -19.68
C TRP A 412 18.11 0.92 -18.58
N VAL A 413 19.32 0.37 -18.68
CA VAL A 413 19.83 -0.70 -17.80
C VAL A 413 21.18 -0.34 -17.21
N ALA A 414 21.28 -0.31 -15.89
CA ALA A 414 22.55 -0.19 -15.17
C ALA A 414 23.33 -1.50 -15.31
N ASN A 415 24.46 -1.45 -16.01
CA ASN A 415 25.31 -2.60 -16.36
C ASN A 415 26.54 -2.64 -15.43
N GLU A 416 26.38 -3.25 -14.25
CA GLU A 416 27.30 -3.11 -13.11
C GLU A 416 28.77 -3.35 -13.48
N PHE A 417 29.11 -4.58 -13.89
CA PHE A 417 30.50 -4.94 -14.20
C PHE A 417 30.92 -4.50 -15.62
N GLY A 418 29.95 -4.03 -16.43
CA GLY A 418 30.21 -3.36 -17.69
C GLY A 418 30.69 -1.92 -17.52
N ASN A 419 30.52 -1.34 -16.31
CA ASN A 419 30.77 0.08 -16.04
C ASN A 419 30.12 0.96 -17.12
N SER A 420 28.84 0.71 -17.39
CA SER A 420 28.11 1.39 -18.47
C SER A 420 26.60 1.41 -18.17
N VAL A 421 25.90 2.25 -18.90
CA VAL A 421 24.44 2.19 -19.01
C VAL A 421 24.11 1.69 -20.41
N ILE A 422 23.22 0.73 -20.52
CA ILE A 422 22.75 0.20 -21.80
C ILE A 422 21.35 0.75 -22.05
N GLU A 423 21.12 1.18 -23.30
CA GLU A 423 19.80 1.55 -23.79
C GLU A 423 19.40 0.58 -24.89
N LEU A 424 18.20 0.02 -24.75
CA LEU A 424 17.52 -0.79 -25.76
C LEU A 424 16.27 -0.04 -26.22
N ASP A 425 15.96 -0.14 -27.50
CA ASP A 425 14.66 0.30 -28.00
C ASP A 425 13.54 -0.68 -27.56
N SER A 426 12.29 -0.30 -27.79
CA SER A 426 11.11 -1.11 -27.44
C SER A 426 11.04 -2.49 -28.14
N SER A 427 11.94 -2.79 -29.07
CA SER A 427 12.09 -4.12 -29.68
C SER A 427 13.20 -4.96 -29.02
N GLY A 428 13.90 -4.44 -28.02
CA GLY A 428 15.03 -5.07 -27.35
C GLY A 428 16.35 -4.97 -28.12
N ALA A 429 16.44 -4.14 -29.17
CA ALA A 429 17.69 -3.90 -29.88
C ALA A 429 18.46 -2.76 -29.21
N ALA A 430 19.81 -2.90 -29.14
CA ALA A 430 20.64 -1.84 -28.56
C ALA A 430 20.61 -0.58 -29.42
N VAL A 431 20.33 0.58 -28.81
CA VAL A 431 20.30 1.88 -29.47
C VAL A 431 21.71 2.31 -29.90
N SER A 432 21.79 3.09 -30.98
CA SER A 432 23.07 3.57 -31.49
C SER A 432 23.80 4.43 -30.44
N GLY A 433 25.06 4.09 -30.15
CA GLY A 433 25.86 4.73 -29.11
C GLY A 433 25.88 3.97 -27.78
N SER A 434 24.89 3.13 -27.51
CA SER A 434 24.90 2.22 -26.36
C SER A 434 26.00 1.14 -26.54
N PRO A 435 26.71 0.73 -25.46
CA PRO A 435 26.58 1.16 -24.07
C PRO A 435 27.31 2.48 -23.76
N PHE A 436 26.66 3.34 -22.95
CA PHE A 436 27.20 4.62 -22.52
C PHE A 436 28.15 4.44 -21.33
N LYS A 437 29.36 5.01 -21.43
CA LYS A 437 30.42 4.92 -20.40
C LYS A 437 30.88 6.29 -19.91
N GLY A 438 30.18 7.34 -20.30
CA GLY A 438 30.48 8.74 -19.94
C GLY A 438 30.02 9.09 -18.51
N GLY A 439 30.27 10.35 -18.11
CA GLY A 439 29.72 10.91 -16.87
C GLY A 439 30.17 10.22 -15.58
N GLY A 440 31.28 9.49 -15.59
CA GLY A 440 31.79 8.80 -14.39
C GLY A 440 31.02 7.54 -14.00
N VAL A 441 30.27 6.92 -14.90
CA VAL A 441 29.61 5.62 -14.66
C VAL A 441 30.62 4.57 -14.21
N HIS A 442 30.47 4.09 -12.98
CA HIS A 442 31.39 3.13 -12.36
C HIS A 442 30.68 2.22 -11.38
N TYR A 443 30.60 0.91 -11.69
CA TYR A 443 29.76 -0.06 -10.95
C TYR A 443 28.34 0.48 -10.71
N PRO A 444 27.60 0.84 -11.77
CA PRO A 444 26.25 1.42 -11.63
C PRO A 444 25.30 0.42 -10.96
N GLN A 445 24.40 0.94 -10.12
CA GLN A 445 23.47 0.15 -9.32
C GLN A 445 22.01 0.48 -9.64
N GLY A 446 21.45 1.51 -9.01
CA GLY A 446 20.10 1.99 -9.24
C GLY A 446 20.04 2.94 -10.43
N ILE A 447 18.88 3.01 -11.06
CA ILE A 447 18.61 3.88 -12.20
C ILE A 447 17.19 4.46 -12.06
N ALA A 448 17.03 5.75 -12.33
CA ALA A 448 15.75 6.45 -12.39
C ALA A 448 15.76 7.46 -13.51
N ILE A 449 14.60 7.81 -14.04
CA ILE A 449 14.47 8.77 -15.16
C ILE A 449 13.59 9.92 -14.67
N ASP A 450 14.07 11.17 -14.87
CA ASP A 450 13.31 12.34 -14.50
C ASP A 450 12.29 12.74 -15.58
N ALA A 451 11.47 13.73 -15.27
CA ALA A 451 10.43 14.22 -16.19
C ALA A 451 10.97 14.89 -17.45
N SER A 452 12.24 15.24 -17.48
CA SER A 452 12.93 15.79 -18.65
C SER A 452 13.51 14.69 -19.55
N GLY A 453 13.44 13.41 -19.10
CA GLY A 453 14.03 12.26 -19.76
C GLY A 453 15.51 12.08 -19.45
N ASN A 454 16.06 12.76 -18.43
CA ASN A 454 17.42 12.49 -17.99
C ASN A 454 17.46 11.23 -17.12
N VAL A 455 18.52 10.47 -17.27
CA VAL A 455 18.75 9.18 -16.62
C VAL A 455 19.74 9.36 -15.48
N TRP A 456 19.26 9.17 -14.25
CA TRP A 456 20.03 9.27 -13.03
C TRP A 456 20.49 7.89 -12.58
N VAL A 457 21.79 7.72 -12.33
CA VAL A 457 22.41 6.42 -12.06
C VAL A 457 23.30 6.51 -10.84
N THR A 458 23.03 5.69 -9.82
CA THR A 458 23.91 5.58 -8.66
C THR A 458 25.11 4.72 -9.00
N ASN A 459 26.29 5.13 -8.55
CA ASN A 459 27.55 4.44 -8.77
C ASN A 459 28.14 4.00 -7.43
N ASN A 460 28.53 2.74 -7.30
CA ASN A 460 29.19 2.21 -6.09
C ASN A 460 30.50 2.93 -5.74
N GLY A 461 31.02 3.76 -6.64
CA GLY A 461 32.13 4.68 -6.45
C GLY A 461 31.77 5.98 -5.72
N ASN A 462 30.69 6.04 -4.95
CA ASN A 462 30.23 7.19 -4.18
C ASN A 462 29.89 8.42 -5.03
N SER A 463 29.26 8.20 -6.16
CA SER A 463 28.79 9.25 -7.06
C SER A 463 27.44 8.94 -7.67
N VAL A 464 26.81 9.95 -8.25
CA VAL A 464 25.62 9.81 -9.09
C VAL A 464 25.93 10.40 -10.45
N THR A 465 25.62 9.67 -11.51
CA THR A 465 25.74 10.12 -12.89
C THR A 465 24.38 10.55 -13.40
N GLU A 466 24.32 11.68 -14.08
CA GLU A 466 23.17 12.09 -14.87
C GLU A 466 23.53 12.07 -16.35
N LEU A 467 22.76 11.36 -17.15
CA LEU A 467 22.85 11.31 -18.60
C LEU A 467 21.58 11.92 -19.19
N ASN A 468 21.70 12.65 -20.27
CA ASN A 468 20.52 13.09 -21.04
C ASN A 468 19.93 11.92 -21.86
N ALA A 469 18.79 12.16 -22.50
CA ALA A 469 18.09 11.18 -23.33
C ALA A 469 18.90 10.64 -24.54
N SER A 470 20.06 11.17 -24.85
CA SER A 470 20.98 10.63 -25.86
C SER A 470 22.19 9.90 -25.25
N GLY A 471 22.19 9.64 -23.94
CA GLY A 471 23.25 8.97 -23.21
C GLY A 471 24.50 9.81 -22.96
N ALA A 472 24.45 11.11 -23.28
CA ALA A 472 25.57 12.03 -23.00
C ALA A 472 25.47 12.54 -21.55
N ALA A 473 26.63 12.64 -20.87
CA ALA A 473 26.69 13.18 -19.53
C ALA A 473 26.23 14.64 -19.46
N VAL A 474 25.36 14.95 -18.52
CA VAL A 474 24.91 16.31 -18.22
C VAL A 474 26.03 17.10 -17.56
N THR A 475 26.06 18.42 -17.75
CA THR A 475 27.07 19.28 -17.14
C THR A 475 27.06 19.17 -15.62
N GLY A 476 28.20 18.90 -15.01
CA GLY A 476 28.35 18.72 -13.57
C GLY A 476 28.37 17.24 -13.14
N SER A 477 27.89 16.35 -13.99
CA SER A 477 27.97 14.90 -13.74
C SER A 477 29.43 14.40 -13.86
N PRO A 478 29.89 13.46 -12.99
CA PRO A 478 29.14 12.87 -11.87
C PRO A 478 29.10 13.78 -10.64
N PHE A 479 27.97 13.74 -9.91
CA PHE A 479 27.81 14.45 -8.65
C PHE A 479 28.44 13.63 -7.51
N ILE A 480 29.29 14.31 -6.68
CA ILE A 480 30.01 13.70 -5.54
C ILE A 480 29.70 14.54 -4.30
N VAL A 481 28.42 14.74 -4.02
CA VAL A 481 27.91 15.64 -2.97
C VAL A 481 26.90 14.92 -2.08
N GLY A 482 26.46 15.56 -1.02
CA GLY A 482 25.39 15.05 -0.16
C GLY A 482 25.74 13.84 0.69
N GLY A 483 27.02 13.50 0.88
CA GLY A 483 27.47 12.40 1.72
C GLY A 483 27.19 11.02 1.14
N LEU A 484 27.24 10.86 -0.18
CA LEU A 484 27.11 9.57 -0.88
C LEU A 484 28.14 8.55 -0.34
N ASP A 485 27.67 7.38 0.08
CA ASP A 485 28.51 6.28 0.55
C ASP A 485 27.91 4.92 0.19
N VAL A 486 28.46 4.31 -0.86
CA VAL A 486 27.96 3.08 -1.50
C VAL A 486 26.46 3.21 -1.84
N PRO A 487 26.09 4.17 -2.72
CA PRO A 487 24.69 4.40 -3.06
C PRO A 487 24.13 3.23 -3.90
N PHE A 488 22.89 2.80 -3.55
CA PHE A 488 22.16 1.74 -4.25
C PHE A 488 20.87 2.26 -4.88
N GLY A 489 19.77 2.21 -4.15
CA GLY A 489 18.46 2.61 -4.64
C GLY A 489 18.37 4.11 -4.90
N ILE A 490 17.56 4.48 -5.88
CA ILE A 490 17.33 5.85 -6.31
C ILE A 490 15.85 6.02 -6.68
N ALA A 491 15.25 7.12 -6.27
CA ALA A 491 13.90 7.53 -6.66
C ALA A 491 13.87 9.04 -6.89
N ILE A 492 12.94 9.51 -7.70
CA ILE A 492 12.75 10.94 -8.00
C ILE A 492 11.34 11.32 -7.61
N ASP A 493 11.20 12.40 -6.86
CA ASP A 493 9.89 12.89 -6.42
C ASP A 493 9.23 13.83 -7.47
N ALA A 494 8.03 14.28 -7.15
CA ALA A 494 7.25 15.15 -8.04
C ALA A 494 7.87 16.55 -8.23
N SER A 495 8.78 16.96 -7.35
CA SER A 495 9.53 18.22 -7.45
C SER A 495 10.77 18.09 -8.35
N GLY A 496 11.14 16.85 -8.69
CA GLY A 496 12.37 16.50 -9.39
C GLY A 496 13.55 16.29 -8.45
N ASP A 497 13.32 16.24 -7.14
CA ASP A 497 14.37 15.95 -6.18
C ASP A 497 14.70 14.46 -6.20
N VAL A 498 16.00 14.14 -6.12
CA VAL A 498 16.55 12.80 -6.28
C VAL A 498 16.93 12.23 -4.91
N TRP A 499 16.27 11.14 -4.51
CA TRP A 499 16.46 10.48 -3.24
C TRP A 499 17.25 9.18 -3.37
N ILE A 500 18.34 9.03 -2.62
CA ILE A 500 19.35 7.98 -2.81
C ILE A 500 19.65 7.28 -1.50
N ALA A 501 19.52 5.97 -1.47
CA ALA A 501 19.90 5.13 -0.33
C ALA A 501 21.41 4.91 -0.30
N ASN A 502 22.08 5.36 0.76
CA ASN A 502 23.51 5.14 1.02
C ASN A 502 23.68 3.88 1.88
N PHE A 503 23.97 2.76 1.26
CA PHE A 503 24.05 1.46 1.93
C PHE A 503 25.06 1.47 3.10
N SER A 504 26.32 1.83 2.84
CA SER A 504 27.34 1.88 3.89
C SER A 504 27.21 3.10 4.80
N GLY A 505 26.71 4.21 4.25
CA GLY A 505 26.51 5.46 4.98
C GLY A 505 25.35 5.41 5.97
N ARG A 506 24.47 4.41 5.87
CA ARG A 506 23.24 4.29 6.69
C ARG A 506 22.44 5.58 6.71
N SER A 507 22.30 6.18 5.55
CA SER A 507 21.67 7.48 5.36
C SER A 507 20.95 7.55 4.02
N VAL A 508 20.18 8.60 3.83
CA VAL A 508 19.58 8.94 2.54
C VAL A 508 20.16 10.28 2.07
N THR A 509 20.64 10.35 0.85
CA THR A 509 21.02 11.62 0.21
C THR A 509 19.84 12.15 -0.58
N GLY A 510 19.49 13.41 -0.39
CA GLY A 510 18.60 14.18 -1.27
C GLY A 510 19.41 15.15 -2.11
N LEU A 511 19.17 15.17 -3.42
CA LEU A 511 19.73 16.14 -4.37
C LEU A 511 18.56 16.86 -5.06
N ASP A 512 18.76 18.13 -5.37
CA ASP A 512 17.83 18.83 -6.27
C ASP A 512 18.01 18.38 -7.73
N SER A 513 17.12 18.80 -8.61
CA SER A 513 17.16 18.47 -10.05
C SER A 513 18.41 18.97 -10.79
N GLY A 514 19.26 19.78 -10.16
CA GLY A 514 20.57 20.22 -10.67
C GLY A 514 21.73 19.45 -10.06
N GLY A 515 21.47 18.45 -9.20
CA GLY A 515 22.48 17.63 -8.54
C GLY A 515 23.13 18.27 -7.31
N ALA A 516 22.60 19.40 -6.81
CA ALA A 516 23.06 19.97 -5.55
C ALA A 516 22.38 19.32 -4.35
N ALA A 517 23.11 19.11 -3.24
CA ALA A 517 22.57 18.48 -2.05
C ALA A 517 21.45 19.33 -1.42
N LEU A 518 20.33 18.71 -1.09
CA LEU A 518 19.25 19.32 -0.32
C LEU A 518 19.72 19.73 1.08
N ALA A 519 19.13 20.76 1.64
CA ALA A 519 19.46 21.22 2.99
C ALA A 519 19.25 20.11 4.03
N GLY A 520 20.29 19.80 4.79
CA GLY A 520 20.26 18.72 5.78
C GLY A 520 20.71 17.35 5.28
N SER A 521 20.90 17.19 3.94
CA SER A 521 21.45 15.96 3.38
C SER A 521 22.91 15.72 3.82
N PRO A 522 23.35 14.47 4.13
CA PRO A 522 22.54 13.26 4.13
C PRO A 522 21.65 13.13 5.37
N PHE A 523 20.45 12.64 5.19
CA PHE A 523 19.48 12.42 6.23
C PHE A 523 19.74 11.10 6.98
N SER A 524 19.54 11.07 8.28
CA SER A 524 19.75 9.91 9.13
C SER A 524 18.64 9.80 10.18
N GLY A 525 18.50 8.64 10.81
CA GLY A 525 17.44 8.38 11.80
C GLY A 525 16.33 7.50 11.25
N GLY A 526 15.19 7.41 11.95
CA GLY A 526 14.05 6.59 11.54
C GLY A 526 14.35 5.10 11.36
N GLY A 527 15.47 4.59 11.91
CA GLY A 527 15.89 3.20 11.77
C GLY A 527 16.66 2.87 10.49
N LEU A 528 17.23 3.85 9.79
CA LEU A 528 18.10 3.61 8.63
C LEU A 528 19.29 2.72 9.00
N ASP A 529 19.33 1.52 8.43
CA ASP A 529 20.37 0.53 8.66
C ASP A 529 20.63 -0.32 7.42
N TYR A 530 21.72 0.02 6.71
CA TYR A 530 22.04 -0.53 5.39
C TYR A 530 20.87 -0.39 4.40
N PRO A 531 20.41 0.85 4.13
CA PRO A 531 19.31 1.12 3.22
C PRO A 531 19.63 0.66 1.79
N TRP A 532 18.65 0.03 1.12
CA TRP A 532 18.83 -0.53 -0.22
C TRP A 532 17.86 0.10 -1.22
N GLY A 533 16.58 -0.21 -1.14
CA GLY A 533 15.54 0.31 -2.03
C GLY A 533 14.92 1.61 -1.51
N VAL A 534 14.55 2.49 -2.41
CA VAL A 534 13.86 3.77 -2.13
C VAL A 534 12.63 3.90 -3.02
N ALA A 535 11.54 4.38 -2.46
CA ALA A 535 10.35 4.83 -3.19
C ALA A 535 9.86 6.16 -2.60
N VAL A 536 9.13 6.95 -3.38
CA VAL A 536 8.54 8.22 -2.93
C VAL A 536 7.03 8.17 -3.14
N ASP A 537 6.26 8.57 -2.14
CA ASP A 537 4.81 8.62 -2.23
C ASP A 537 4.30 9.94 -2.84
N ALA A 538 2.98 10.04 -3.08
CA ALA A 538 2.39 11.23 -3.70
C ALA A 538 2.45 12.51 -2.83
N SER A 539 2.73 12.37 -1.53
CA SER A 539 2.97 13.50 -0.61
C SER A 539 4.45 13.92 -0.57
N GLY A 540 5.33 13.19 -1.25
CA GLY A 540 6.78 13.40 -1.24
C GLY A 540 7.48 12.71 -0.05
N ASN A 541 6.80 11.85 0.71
CA ASN A 541 7.46 11.06 1.75
C ASN A 541 8.34 9.98 1.11
N VAL A 542 9.51 9.76 1.71
CA VAL A 542 10.53 8.85 1.22
C VAL A 542 10.52 7.56 2.04
N TRP A 543 10.25 6.45 1.35
CA TRP A 543 10.16 5.12 1.91
C TRP A 543 11.41 4.32 1.58
N VAL A 544 12.05 3.73 2.58
CA VAL A 544 13.38 3.13 2.45
C VAL A 544 13.39 1.72 3.03
N ALA A 545 13.76 0.75 2.23
CA ALA A 545 13.97 -0.63 2.65
C ALA A 545 15.38 -0.78 3.29
N ASN A 546 15.42 -1.12 4.58
CA ASN A 546 16.67 -1.34 5.33
C ASN A 546 17.01 -2.83 5.35
N SER A 547 17.92 -3.24 4.50
CA SER A 547 18.18 -4.67 4.28
C SER A 547 18.71 -5.37 5.55
N VAL A 548 19.75 -4.88 6.17
CA VAL A 548 20.31 -5.47 7.40
C VAL A 548 19.46 -5.13 8.62
N GLY A 549 18.87 -3.93 8.65
CA GLY A 549 17.95 -3.50 9.70
C GLY A 549 16.65 -4.30 9.78
N ASN A 550 16.31 -5.07 8.71
CA ASN A 550 15.04 -5.80 8.63
C ASN A 550 13.82 -4.92 8.89
N SER A 551 13.86 -3.70 8.36
CA SER A 551 12.85 -2.66 8.62
C SER A 551 12.60 -1.78 7.40
N ILE A 552 11.56 -0.96 7.48
CA ILE A 552 11.30 0.15 6.56
C ILE A 552 11.42 1.45 7.33
N THR A 553 12.05 2.45 6.75
CA THR A 553 12.08 3.82 7.25
C THR A 553 11.18 4.69 6.39
N GLU A 554 10.41 5.56 7.03
CA GLU A 554 9.69 6.65 6.39
C GLU A 554 10.32 7.98 6.82
N LEU A 555 10.60 8.83 5.84
CA LEU A 555 11.04 10.22 6.04
C LEU A 555 10.02 11.13 5.36
N ASP A 556 9.77 12.31 5.93
CA ASP A 556 8.98 13.33 5.22
C ASP A 556 9.78 13.96 4.07
N SER A 557 9.14 14.80 3.26
CA SER A 557 9.75 15.49 2.12
C SER A 557 10.90 16.43 2.49
N SER A 558 11.12 16.69 3.78
CA SER A 558 12.28 17.45 4.29
C SER A 558 13.41 16.53 4.80
N GLY A 559 13.21 15.21 4.76
CA GLY A 559 14.13 14.20 5.27
C GLY A 559 14.01 13.93 6.77
N ALA A 560 13.01 14.49 7.46
CA ALA A 560 12.78 14.18 8.88
C ALA A 560 12.08 12.83 9.06
N PRO A 561 12.49 11.99 10.04
CA PRO A 561 11.89 10.66 10.20
C PRO A 561 10.44 10.71 10.71
N LEU A 562 9.56 9.98 10.03
CA LEU A 562 8.18 9.69 10.43
C LEU A 562 8.03 8.27 11.01
N SER A 563 9.00 7.39 10.77
CA SER A 563 9.07 6.06 11.40
C SER A 563 9.79 6.08 12.75
N PRO A 564 9.57 5.07 13.61
CA PRO A 564 10.31 4.92 14.86
C PRO A 564 11.83 4.87 14.65
N SER A 565 12.61 5.14 15.70
CA SER A 565 14.08 5.04 15.64
C SER A 565 14.62 3.65 15.29
N THR A 566 13.78 2.61 15.34
CA THR A 566 14.07 1.23 14.92
C THR A 566 13.58 0.94 13.50
N GLY A 567 12.92 1.88 12.84
CA GLY A 567 12.12 1.64 11.65
C GLY A 567 10.84 0.85 11.95
N ILE A 568 10.04 0.62 10.91
CA ILE A 568 8.89 -0.30 10.90
C ILE A 568 9.47 -1.71 10.75
N THR A 569 9.43 -2.51 11.82
CA THR A 569 10.11 -3.80 11.92
C THR A 569 9.22 -4.97 11.51
N GLY A 570 9.77 -6.19 11.43
CA GLY A 570 9.03 -7.42 11.11
C GLY A 570 9.26 -7.93 9.69
N LEU A 571 10.20 -7.32 8.95
CA LEU A 571 10.61 -7.75 7.62
C LEU A 571 11.81 -8.72 7.68
N GLY A 572 12.18 -9.30 6.54
CA GLY A 572 13.31 -10.23 6.44
C GLY A 572 14.26 -9.85 5.32
N TYR A 573 15.25 -9.01 5.59
CA TYR A 573 16.23 -8.52 4.62
C TYR A 573 15.55 -7.90 3.38
N PRO A 574 14.77 -6.81 3.53
CA PRO A 574 14.09 -6.18 2.40
C PRO A 574 15.09 -5.52 1.45
N HIS A 575 14.95 -5.80 0.14
CA HIS A 575 15.80 -5.22 -0.90
C HIS A 575 15.11 -4.10 -1.67
N SER A 576 13.88 -4.31 -2.07
CA SER A 576 13.13 -3.36 -2.90
C SER A 576 11.81 -3.01 -2.25
N ILE A 577 11.32 -1.83 -2.59
CA ILE A 577 10.09 -1.25 -2.06
C ILE A 577 9.33 -0.59 -3.21
N ALA A 578 8.00 -0.71 -3.19
CA ALA A 578 7.11 -0.07 -4.14
C ALA A 578 5.85 0.44 -3.42
N ILE A 579 5.19 1.43 -3.98
CA ILE A 579 3.96 2.02 -3.43
C ILE A 579 2.86 1.88 -4.48
N ASP A 580 1.70 1.39 -4.07
CA ASP A 580 0.58 1.19 -4.98
C ASP A 580 -0.38 2.39 -5.02
N ALA A 581 -1.37 2.30 -5.91
CA ALA A 581 -2.38 3.33 -6.09
C ALA A 581 -3.40 3.41 -4.93
N SER A 582 -3.36 2.47 -4.00
CA SER A 582 -4.16 2.47 -2.76
C SER A 582 -3.44 3.17 -1.60
N GLY A 583 -2.13 3.42 -1.74
CA GLY A 583 -1.27 3.93 -0.68
C GLY A 583 -0.69 2.81 0.20
N ASN A 584 -0.69 1.56 -0.28
CA ASN A 584 0.02 0.48 0.40
C ASN A 584 1.50 0.47 -0.01
N VAL A 585 2.35 0.12 0.94
CA VAL A 585 3.79 -0.01 0.71
C VAL A 585 4.16 -1.48 0.66
N TRP A 586 4.77 -1.91 -0.43
CA TRP A 586 5.14 -3.29 -0.70
C TRP A 586 6.65 -3.47 -0.62
N ALA A 587 7.13 -4.51 0.06
CA ALA A 587 8.56 -4.80 0.22
C ALA A 587 8.88 -6.27 -0.08
N ALA A 588 9.94 -6.49 -0.86
CA ALA A 588 10.46 -7.81 -1.21
C ALA A 588 11.49 -8.27 -0.16
N ASN A 589 11.17 -9.33 0.60
CA ASN A 589 11.96 -9.83 1.72
C ASN A 589 12.72 -11.10 1.36
N SER A 590 14.01 -10.99 1.08
CA SER A 590 14.80 -12.10 0.55
C SER A 590 15.04 -13.23 1.57
N SER A 591 15.33 -12.90 2.83
CA SER A 591 15.69 -13.92 3.84
C SER A 591 14.49 -14.76 4.30
N THR A 592 13.29 -14.20 4.25
CA THR A 592 12.03 -14.89 4.60
C THR A 592 11.29 -15.45 3.39
N SER A 593 11.77 -15.19 2.18
CA SER A 593 11.07 -15.53 0.93
C SER A 593 9.60 -15.11 0.97
N SER A 594 9.38 -13.84 1.29
CA SER A 594 8.05 -13.25 1.43
C SER A 594 7.99 -11.86 0.81
N VAL A 595 6.78 -11.38 0.61
CA VAL A 595 6.46 -9.98 0.33
C VAL A 595 5.67 -9.45 1.52
N THR A 596 6.03 -8.28 2.01
CA THR A 596 5.25 -7.57 3.05
C THR A 596 4.51 -6.40 2.43
N GLU A 597 3.25 -6.24 2.80
CA GLU A 597 2.40 -5.11 2.46
C GLU A 597 2.05 -4.34 3.74
N LEU A 598 2.27 -3.03 3.73
CA LEU A 598 1.84 -2.10 4.77
C LEU A 598 0.57 -1.39 4.28
N ILE A 599 -0.56 -1.71 4.89
CA ILE A 599 -1.87 -1.21 4.44
C ILE A 599 -2.03 0.28 4.74
N GLY A 600 -2.32 1.06 3.70
CA GLY A 600 -2.65 2.48 3.77
C GLY A 600 -1.58 3.35 4.44
N ALA A 601 -0.33 2.91 4.40
CA ALA A 601 0.77 3.57 5.11
C ALA A 601 1.30 4.82 4.39
N ALA A 602 1.15 4.88 3.06
CA ALA A 602 1.67 5.94 2.19
C ALA A 602 0.55 6.73 1.51
N ALA A 603 0.87 7.88 0.95
CA ALA A 603 -0.04 8.56 0.05
C ALA A 603 -0.17 7.79 -1.28
N PRO A 604 -1.41 7.60 -1.80
CA PRO A 604 -1.65 6.84 -3.02
C PRO A 604 -0.83 7.33 -4.22
N THR A 605 -0.12 6.42 -4.88
CA THR A 605 0.79 6.73 -5.98
C THR A 605 0.29 6.09 -7.27
N ARG A 606 0.33 6.83 -8.39
CA ARG A 606 -0.06 6.29 -9.70
C ARG A 606 0.87 5.18 -10.14
N THR A 607 0.31 4.04 -10.52
CA THR A 607 1.06 2.87 -11.01
C THR A 607 0.62 2.48 -12.43
N PRO A 608 1.50 1.87 -13.22
CA PRO A 608 2.93 1.73 -12.98
C PRO A 608 3.64 3.08 -13.00
N LEU A 609 4.76 3.19 -12.29
CA LEU A 609 5.63 4.34 -12.39
C LEU A 609 6.36 4.28 -13.74
N VAL A 610 5.85 4.99 -14.72
CA VAL A 610 6.50 5.20 -16.02
C VAL A 610 6.93 6.66 -16.13
N ALA A 611 8.07 6.92 -16.73
CA ALA A 611 8.65 8.27 -16.85
C ALA A 611 7.78 9.30 -17.63
N THR A 612 6.64 8.87 -18.19
CA THR A 612 5.67 9.72 -18.89
C THR A 612 4.83 10.59 -17.96
N ILE A 613 4.92 10.40 -16.63
CA ILE A 613 4.12 11.18 -15.69
C ILE A 613 4.87 12.45 -15.34
N SER A 614 4.36 13.59 -15.80
CA SER A 614 4.88 14.89 -15.39
C SER A 614 4.91 14.99 -13.86
N PRO A 615 6.01 15.52 -13.27
CA PRO A 615 6.05 15.83 -11.84
C PRO A 615 4.86 16.73 -11.48
N GLY A 616 4.16 16.43 -10.39
CA GLY A 616 2.99 17.18 -9.96
C GLY A 616 1.63 16.59 -10.30
N GLN A 617 1.58 15.43 -10.99
CA GLN A 617 0.35 14.61 -11.09
C GLN A 617 0.32 13.54 -9.98
N GLY A 618 0.78 13.90 -8.78
CA GLY A 618 0.37 13.21 -7.57
C GLY A 618 -1.16 13.29 -7.49
N PHE A 619 -1.83 12.20 -7.17
CA PHE A 619 -3.24 12.31 -6.84
C PHE A 619 -3.36 13.19 -5.60
N ALA A 620 -3.94 14.39 -5.73
CA ALA A 620 -4.49 15.03 -4.56
C ALA A 620 -5.55 14.05 -4.01
N PRO A 621 -5.57 13.78 -2.68
CA PRO A 621 -6.54 12.90 -2.07
C PRO A 621 -7.97 13.32 -2.37
#